data_b770842bb83e0bd838ec6bef7ecd8145
#
_entry.id   b770842bb83e0bd838ec6bef7ecd8145
#
_cell.length_a   1.000
_cell.length_b   1.000
_cell.length_c   1.000
_cell.angle_alpha   90.00
_cell.angle_beta   90.00
_cell.angle_gamma   90.00
#
_symmetry.space_group_name_H-M   'P 1'
#
loop_
_entity.id
_entity.type
_entity.pdbx_description
1 polymer ?
#
loop_
_entity_poly.entity_id
_entity_poly.type
_entity_poly.pdbx_seq_one_letter_code
_entity_poly.pdbx_strand_id
1 'polypeptide(L)'
;MNLIVCHLGGGVSVGAHQKGRVVDVCNVKDEGSMGMDRAGGLPVNQLINYCFSGKTKDEVKRTFGRRAGMFSYLGTTDFRVVCAKVVEGDPKAVEAYQALVYQLAKDIGAMAAVLHFDVDAIVYTAGMAYEDFFCDDITAYVGKIAPIIRLPGEEEMRSLAEGALRVLRGQQEAGQY
;
A
#
# COMPACT_ATOMS: atom_id res chain seq x y z
N MET A 1 -5.64 -2.30 21.02
CA MET A 1 -6.36 -2.40 19.73
C MET A 1 -5.49 -3.14 18.74
N ASN A 2 -6.14 -3.96 17.93
CA ASN A 2 -5.53 -4.63 16.78
C ASN A 2 -6.02 -3.94 15.51
N LEU A 3 -5.13 -3.41 14.71
CA LEU A 3 -5.47 -2.60 13.54
C LEU A 3 -4.80 -3.14 12.28
N ILE A 4 -5.49 -3.04 11.16
CA ILE A 4 -4.86 -3.15 9.85
C ILE A 4 -4.73 -1.73 9.30
N VAL A 5 -3.51 -1.26 9.08
CA VAL A 5 -3.24 0.09 8.58
C VAL A 5 -2.78 0.02 7.13
N CYS A 6 -3.57 0.62 6.25
CA CYS A 6 -3.30 0.71 4.83
C CYS A 6 -2.79 2.12 4.52
N HIS A 7 -1.49 2.25 4.28
CA HIS A 7 -0.91 3.49 3.78
C HIS A 7 -1.04 3.52 2.26
N LEU A 8 -1.96 4.33 1.75
CA LEU A 8 -2.36 4.41 0.35
C LEU A 8 -1.72 5.65 -0.31
N GLY A 9 -0.40 5.61 -0.49
CA GLY A 9 0.39 6.67 -1.10
C GLY A 9 0.98 6.31 -2.46
N GLY A 10 2.01 7.02 -2.91
CA GLY A 10 2.75 6.65 -4.13
C GLY A 10 3.40 5.27 -4.04
N GLY A 11 3.88 4.88 -2.85
CA GLY A 11 4.08 3.50 -2.43
C GLY A 11 2.91 3.06 -1.57
N VAL A 12 2.58 1.78 -1.62
CA VAL A 12 1.49 1.19 -0.84
C VAL A 12 2.05 0.20 0.17
N SER A 13 1.51 0.20 1.37
CA SER A 13 1.80 -0.83 2.36
C SER A 13 0.57 -1.12 3.22
N VAL A 14 0.44 -2.37 3.63
CA VAL A 14 -0.63 -2.84 4.52
C VAL A 14 0.00 -3.55 5.70
N GLY A 15 -0.14 -2.98 6.89
CA GLY A 15 0.49 -3.47 8.11
C GLY A 15 -0.52 -3.99 9.12
N ALA A 16 -0.19 -5.13 9.75
CA ALA A 16 -0.90 -5.66 10.90
C ALA A 16 -0.29 -5.09 12.18
N HIS A 17 -1.12 -4.46 12.99
CA HIS A 17 -0.73 -3.89 14.27
C HIS A 17 -1.46 -4.62 15.41
N GLN A 18 -0.70 -5.20 16.33
CA GLN A 18 -1.24 -5.86 17.51
C GLN A 18 -0.85 -5.09 18.76
N LYS A 19 -1.85 -4.58 19.50
CA LYS A 19 -1.64 -3.83 20.75
C LYS A 19 -0.63 -2.68 20.61
N GLY A 20 -0.71 -1.93 19.50
CA GLY A 20 0.15 -0.78 19.21
C GLY A 20 1.53 -1.10 18.65
N ARG A 21 1.80 -2.35 18.28
CA ARG A 21 3.06 -2.78 17.64
C ARG A 21 2.78 -3.37 16.27
N VAL A 22 3.58 -3.01 15.28
CA VAL A 22 3.59 -3.67 13.97
C VAL A 22 4.11 -5.09 14.16
N VAL A 23 3.34 -6.08 13.74
CA VAL A 23 3.71 -7.51 13.81
C VAL A 23 3.99 -8.10 12.44
N ASP A 24 3.41 -7.49 11.38
CA ASP A 24 3.67 -7.89 9.99
C ASP A 24 3.33 -6.75 9.03
N VAL A 25 3.88 -6.78 7.82
CA VAL A 25 3.61 -5.79 6.78
C VAL A 25 3.82 -6.35 5.38
N CYS A 26 2.82 -6.20 4.50
CA CYS A 26 3.00 -6.30 3.06
C CYS A 26 3.39 -4.93 2.51
N ASN A 27 4.52 -4.81 1.85
CA ASN A 27 4.99 -3.55 1.29
C ASN A 27 5.29 -3.66 -0.21
N VAL A 28 5.04 -2.57 -0.94
CA VAL A 28 5.19 -2.51 -2.40
C VAL A 28 6.62 -2.70 -2.89
N LYS A 29 7.60 -2.58 -2.02
CA LYS A 29 9.01 -2.71 -2.40
C LYS A 29 9.40 -4.17 -2.62
N ASP A 30 8.84 -5.05 -1.83
CA ASP A 30 9.26 -6.45 -1.78
C ASP A 30 8.16 -7.42 -2.22
N GLU A 31 6.91 -7.28 -1.75
CA GLU A 31 5.91 -8.34 -1.90
C GLU A 31 4.44 -7.87 -1.97
N GLY A 32 4.11 -6.69 -1.51
CA GLY A 32 2.72 -6.22 -1.44
C GLY A 32 2.08 -5.95 -2.79
N SER A 33 0.92 -5.35 -2.77
CA SER A 33 0.23 -4.88 -3.98
C SER A 33 1.10 -3.90 -4.78
N MET A 34 0.85 -3.80 -6.08
CA MET A 34 1.51 -2.81 -6.91
C MET A 34 1.23 -1.39 -6.38
N GLY A 35 2.16 -0.47 -6.61
CA GLY A 35 1.99 0.95 -6.32
C GLY A 35 1.86 1.78 -7.59
N MET A 36 2.12 3.08 -7.46
CA MET A 36 2.04 3.98 -8.61
C MET A 36 3.21 3.77 -9.59
N ASP A 37 4.42 3.44 -9.11
CA ASP A 37 5.63 3.25 -9.93
C ASP A 37 6.37 1.93 -9.65
N ARG A 38 5.87 1.08 -8.76
CA ARG A 38 6.49 -0.17 -8.30
C ARG A 38 5.61 -1.38 -8.60
N ALA A 39 6.27 -2.49 -8.89
CA ALA A 39 5.60 -3.72 -9.31
C ALA A 39 4.79 -4.41 -8.20
N GLY A 40 5.27 -4.31 -6.94
CA GLY A 40 4.79 -5.20 -5.88
C GLY A 40 5.24 -6.64 -6.09
N GLY A 41 4.48 -7.58 -5.57
CA GLY A 41 4.72 -9.00 -5.74
C GLY A 41 4.62 -9.44 -7.20
N LEU A 42 5.56 -10.26 -7.65
CA LEU A 42 5.67 -10.72 -9.03
C LEU A 42 5.65 -12.26 -9.11
N PRO A 43 5.09 -12.84 -10.19
CA PRO A 43 5.20 -14.25 -10.42
C PRO A 43 6.66 -14.67 -10.62
N VAL A 44 7.15 -15.57 -9.76
CA VAL A 44 8.59 -15.93 -9.67
C VAL A 44 9.17 -16.41 -11.00
N ASN A 45 8.48 -17.27 -11.73
CA ASN A 45 9.00 -17.82 -13.00
C ASN A 45 9.17 -16.73 -14.06
N GLN A 46 8.23 -15.80 -14.17
CA GLN A 46 8.31 -14.68 -15.09
C GLN A 46 9.43 -13.70 -14.69
N LEU A 47 9.62 -13.46 -13.41
CA LEU A 47 10.72 -12.66 -12.90
C LEU A 47 12.08 -13.28 -13.22
N ILE A 48 12.24 -14.60 -13.01
CA ILE A 48 13.47 -15.32 -13.38
C ILE A 48 13.75 -15.18 -14.87
N ASN A 49 12.77 -15.46 -15.73
CA ASN A 49 12.92 -15.33 -17.19
C ASN A 49 13.32 -13.91 -17.59
N TYR A 50 12.73 -12.90 -16.97
CA TYR A 50 13.09 -11.49 -17.22
C TYR A 50 14.52 -11.18 -16.77
N CYS A 51 14.95 -11.63 -15.59
CA CYS A 51 16.29 -11.39 -15.07
C CYS A 51 17.38 -12.01 -15.95
N PHE A 52 17.11 -13.17 -16.54
CA PHE A 52 18.05 -13.88 -17.41
C PHE A 52 17.88 -13.58 -18.91
N SER A 53 17.10 -12.54 -19.28
CA SER A 53 16.91 -12.12 -20.68
C SER A 53 18.01 -11.19 -21.23
N GLY A 54 19.22 -11.21 -20.65
CA GLY A 54 20.34 -10.37 -21.05
C GLY A 54 20.31 -8.96 -20.45
N LYS A 55 19.43 -8.70 -19.50
CA LYS A 55 19.33 -7.40 -18.81
C LYS A 55 20.31 -7.29 -17.66
N THR A 56 20.81 -6.10 -17.43
CA THR A 56 21.64 -5.79 -16.27
C THR A 56 20.79 -5.68 -14.99
N LYS A 57 21.42 -5.86 -13.83
CA LYS A 57 20.77 -5.70 -12.53
C LYS A 57 20.12 -4.33 -12.37
N ASP A 58 20.75 -3.27 -12.89
CA ASP A 58 20.23 -1.90 -12.76
C ASP A 58 19.01 -1.67 -13.66
N GLU A 59 18.97 -2.29 -14.85
CA GLU A 59 17.79 -2.26 -15.71
C GLU A 59 16.62 -2.98 -15.06
N VAL A 60 16.85 -4.16 -14.47
CA VAL A 60 15.84 -4.92 -13.73
C VAL A 60 15.30 -4.10 -12.56
N LYS A 61 16.17 -3.57 -11.71
CA LYS A 61 15.78 -2.71 -10.57
C LYS A 61 14.98 -1.49 -11.00
N ARG A 62 15.40 -0.81 -12.07
CA ARG A 62 14.69 0.37 -12.58
C ARG A 62 13.32 0.01 -13.14
N THR A 63 13.21 -1.13 -13.83
CA THR A 63 11.93 -1.58 -14.36
C THR A 63 10.93 -1.85 -13.25
N PHE A 64 11.28 -2.66 -12.25
CA PHE A 64 10.33 -3.05 -11.22
C PHE A 64 10.16 -2.05 -10.07
N GLY A 65 11.17 -1.19 -9.84
CA GLY A 65 11.16 -0.25 -8.73
C GLY A 65 10.78 1.19 -9.06
N ARG A 66 10.68 1.56 -10.37
CA ARG A 66 10.38 2.95 -10.78
C ARG A 66 9.58 3.09 -12.08
N ARG A 67 9.32 2.00 -12.79
CA ARG A 67 8.62 1.99 -14.09
C ARG A 67 7.57 0.90 -14.19
N ALA A 68 7.16 0.38 -13.06
CA ALA A 68 6.13 -0.64 -12.93
C ALA A 68 4.82 -0.05 -12.39
N GLY A 69 3.98 -0.89 -11.85
CA GLY A 69 2.70 -0.46 -11.27
C GLY A 69 1.84 0.31 -12.24
N MET A 70 1.09 1.27 -11.74
CA MET A 70 0.21 2.11 -12.56
C MET A 70 0.95 2.82 -13.69
N PHE A 71 2.20 3.23 -13.44
CA PHE A 71 3.02 3.89 -14.46
C PHE A 71 3.24 3.01 -15.70
N SER A 72 3.41 1.69 -15.53
CA SER A 72 3.63 0.79 -16.67
C SER A 72 2.40 0.64 -17.57
N TYR A 73 1.21 0.83 -17.03
CA TYR A 73 -0.06 0.74 -17.78
C TYR A 73 -0.48 2.07 -18.37
N LEU A 74 -0.31 3.16 -17.62
CA LEU A 74 -0.96 4.45 -17.90
C LEU A 74 0.01 5.63 -18.15
N GLY A 75 1.33 5.41 -17.93
CA GLY A 75 2.37 6.44 -18.11
C GLY A 75 2.32 7.55 -17.05
N THR A 76 1.59 7.39 -15.97
CA THR A 76 1.45 8.39 -14.89
C THR A 76 1.62 7.76 -13.51
N THR A 77 2.17 8.55 -12.59
CA THR A 77 2.24 8.24 -11.15
C THR A 77 1.26 9.08 -10.33
N ASP A 78 0.49 9.95 -10.97
CA ASP A 78 -0.54 10.76 -10.30
C ASP A 78 -1.85 9.97 -10.24
N PHE A 79 -2.24 9.55 -9.03
CA PHE A 79 -3.45 8.77 -8.82
C PHE A 79 -4.73 9.52 -9.22
N ARG A 80 -4.75 10.86 -9.10
CA ARG A 80 -5.89 11.68 -9.55
C ARG A 80 -6.12 11.55 -11.05
N VAL A 81 -5.02 11.48 -11.84
CA VAL A 81 -5.11 11.25 -13.30
C VAL A 81 -5.62 9.83 -13.59
N VAL A 82 -5.21 8.84 -12.80
CA VAL A 82 -5.74 7.47 -12.90
C VAL A 82 -7.25 7.48 -12.65
N CYS A 83 -7.70 8.10 -11.56
CA CYS A 83 -9.11 8.19 -11.19
C CYS A 83 -9.95 8.90 -12.27
N ALA A 84 -9.45 10.01 -12.83
CA ALA A 84 -10.12 10.70 -13.93
C ALA A 84 -10.33 9.78 -15.14
N LYS A 85 -9.29 9.04 -15.56
CA LYS A 85 -9.38 8.06 -16.66
C LYS A 85 -10.34 6.90 -16.36
N VAL A 86 -10.42 6.45 -15.11
CA VAL A 86 -11.38 5.43 -14.69
C VAL A 86 -12.82 5.94 -14.85
N VAL A 87 -13.07 7.17 -14.40
CA VAL A 87 -14.40 7.82 -14.53
C VAL A 87 -14.78 8.05 -16.00
N GLU A 88 -13.81 8.38 -16.86
CA GLU A 88 -13.99 8.49 -18.30
C GLU A 88 -14.22 7.14 -19.00
N GLY A 89 -14.00 6.03 -18.31
CA GLY A 89 -14.18 4.68 -18.85
C GLY A 89 -13.01 4.19 -19.73
N ASP A 90 -11.80 4.73 -19.57
CA ASP A 90 -10.61 4.22 -20.27
C ASP A 90 -10.39 2.74 -19.88
N PRO A 91 -10.48 1.78 -20.82
CA PRO A 91 -10.44 0.36 -20.50
C PRO A 91 -9.14 -0.06 -19.79
N LYS A 92 -8.00 0.51 -20.15
CA LYS A 92 -6.72 0.22 -19.51
C LYS A 92 -6.64 0.76 -18.10
N ALA A 93 -7.21 1.94 -17.87
CA ALA A 93 -7.25 2.54 -16.55
C ALA A 93 -8.18 1.74 -15.63
N VAL A 94 -9.34 1.34 -16.11
CA VAL A 94 -10.30 0.52 -15.35
C VAL A 94 -9.68 -0.83 -14.98
N GLU A 95 -9.03 -1.52 -15.92
CA GLU A 95 -8.37 -2.81 -15.66
C GLU A 95 -7.24 -2.69 -14.63
N ALA A 96 -6.34 -1.72 -14.81
CA ALA A 96 -5.22 -1.49 -13.89
C ALA A 96 -5.71 -1.08 -12.49
N TYR A 97 -6.72 -0.22 -12.42
CA TYR A 97 -7.36 0.21 -11.18
C TYR A 97 -8.00 -0.97 -10.44
N GLN A 98 -8.80 -1.78 -11.14
CA GLN A 98 -9.43 -2.97 -10.54
C GLN A 98 -8.39 -3.97 -10.03
N ALA A 99 -7.27 -4.14 -10.76
CA ALA A 99 -6.17 -4.98 -10.31
C ALA A 99 -5.54 -4.45 -9.01
N LEU A 100 -5.35 -3.13 -8.88
CA LEU A 100 -4.85 -2.50 -7.65
C LEU A 100 -5.80 -2.73 -6.47
N VAL A 101 -7.10 -2.45 -6.65
CA VAL A 101 -8.13 -2.67 -5.62
C VAL A 101 -8.12 -4.14 -5.17
N TYR A 102 -8.09 -5.07 -6.11
CA TYR A 102 -8.09 -6.49 -5.82
C TYR A 102 -6.83 -6.94 -5.05
N GLN A 103 -5.65 -6.45 -5.42
CA GLN A 103 -4.40 -6.76 -4.73
C GLN A 103 -4.42 -6.21 -3.30
N LEU A 104 -4.86 -4.97 -3.11
CA LEU A 104 -5.03 -4.36 -1.78
C LEU A 104 -5.97 -5.16 -0.89
N ALA A 105 -7.10 -5.59 -1.43
CA ALA A 105 -8.05 -6.41 -0.69
C ALA A 105 -7.42 -7.74 -0.23
N LYS A 106 -6.57 -8.36 -1.05
CA LYS A 106 -5.81 -9.56 -0.69
C LYS A 106 -4.81 -9.29 0.43
N ASP A 107 -4.04 -8.20 0.35
CA ASP A 107 -3.07 -7.83 1.38
C ASP A 107 -3.78 -7.56 2.72
N ILE A 108 -4.92 -6.87 2.70
CA ILE A 108 -5.75 -6.66 3.89
C ILE A 108 -6.24 -8.00 4.46
N GLY A 109 -6.69 -8.92 3.60
CA GLY A 109 -7.10 -10.25 4.00
C GLY A 109 -5.95 -11.07 4.62
N ALA A 110 -4.74 -10.95 4.06
CA ALA A 110 -3.54 -11.58 4.63
C ALA A 110 -3.22 -11.02 6.02
N MET A 111 -3.26 -9.69 6.19
CA MET A 111 -3.03 -9.05 7.49
C MET A 111 -4.14 -9.38 8.52
N ALA A 112 -5.37 -9.59 8.07
CA ALA A 112 -6.43 -10.09 8.94
C ALA A 112 -6.14 -11.50 9.45
N ALA A 113 -5.60 -12.38 8.58
CA ALA A 113 -5.19 -13.72 8.98
C ALA A 113 -4.04 -13.70 10.00
N VAL A 114 -3.06 -12.81 9.84
CA VAL A 114 -1.96 -12.57 10.80
C VAL A 114 -2.51 -12.23 12.20
N LEU A 115 -3.60 -11.46 12.25
CA LEU A 115 -4.29 -11.07 13.49
C LEU A 115 -5.36 -12.10 13.94
N HIS A 116 -5.41 -13.28 13.31
CA HIS A 116 -6.44 -14.30 13.58
C HIS A 116 -7.87 -13.76 13.43
N PHE A 117 -8.08 -12.76 12.55
CA PHE A 117 -9.34 -12.04 12.35
C PHE A 117 -9.85 -11.29 13.60
N ASP A 118 -9.02 -11.14 14.63
CA ASP A 118 -9.28 -10.29 15.80
C ASP A 118 -8.83 -8.86 15.47
N VAL A 119 -9.63 -8.14 14.67
CA VAL A 119 -9.36 -6.82 14.12
C VAL A 119 -10.39 -5.82 14.64
N ASP A 120 -9.92 -4.79 15.33
CA ASP A 120 -10.78 -3.71 15.84
C ASP A 120 -11.19 -2.71 14.75
N ALA A 121 -10.26 -2.40 13.80
CA ALA A 121 -10.54 -1.55 12.66
C ALA A 121 -9.50 -1.73 11.52
N ILE A 122 -9.95 -1.38 10.30
CA ILE A 122 -9.08 -1.20 9.13
C ILE A 122 -8.96 0.31 8.90
N VAL A 123 -7.72 0.83 8.79
CA VAL A 123 -7.47 2.26 8.67
C VAL A 123 -6.88 2.57 7.30
N TYR A 124 -7.51 3.46 6.53
CA TYR A 124 -6.99 3.98 5.27
C TYR A 124 -6.35 5.34 5.50
N THR A 125 -5.06 5.50 5.11
CA THR A 125 -4.30 6.75 5.27
C THR A 125 -3.65 7.17 3.95
N ALA A 126 -2.95 8.30 3.96
CA ALA A 126 -2.24 8.91 2.85
C ALA A 126 -3.13 9.47 1.74
N GLY A 127 -2.49 9.89 0.63
CA GLY A 127 -3.12 10.73 -0.38
C GLY A 127 -4.21 10.06 -1.21
N MET A 128 -4.10 8.75 -1.49
CA MET A 128 -5.13 8.04 -2.26
C MET A 128 -6.42 7.83 -1.45
N ALA A 129 -6.34 7.90 -0.11
CA ALA A 129 -7.51 7.80 0.76
C ALA A 129 -8.45 9.02 0.69
N TYR A 130 -8.09 10.07 -0.05
CA TYR A 130 -9.02 11.18 -0.39
C TYR A 130 -10.07 10.78 -1.43
N GLU A 131 -9.82 9.75 -2.24
CA GLU A 131 -10.74 9.30 -3.27
C GLU A 131 -11.81 8.35 -2.69
N ASP A 132 -13.02 8.86 -2.58
CA ASP A 132 -14.13 8.15 -1.93
C ASP A 132 -14.43 6.82 -2.59
N PHE A 133 -14.61 6.81 -3.91
CA PHE A 133 -14.96 5.58 -4.64
C PHE A 133 -13.84 4.52 -4.56
N PHE A 134 -12.57 4.93 -4.47
CA PHE A 134 -11.47 3.99 -4.30
C PHE A 134 -11.53 3.29 -2.93
N CYS A 135 -11.78 4.06 -1.88
CA CYS A 135 -11.96 3.50 -0.54
C CYS A 135 -13.20 2.60 -0.47
N ASP A 136 -14.28 2.98 -1.14
CA ASP A 136 -15.52 2.20 -1.17
C ASP A 136 -15.34 0.89 -1.94
N ASP A 137 -14.61 0.91 -3.06
CA ASP A 137 -14.30 -0.29 -3.82
C ASP A 137 -13.44 -1.29 -3.03
N ILE A 138 -12.43 -0.82 -2.29
CA ILE A 138 -11.67 -1.69 -1.37
C ILE A 138 -12.59 -2.21 -0.26
N THR A 139 -13.40 -1.34 0.32
CA THR A 139 -14.32 -1.68 1.42
C THR A 139 -15.35 -2.74 1.00
N ALA A 140 -15.78 -2.74 -0.25
CA ALA A 140 -16.69 -3.77 -0.78
C ALA A 140 -16.12 -5.20 -0.62
N TYR A 141 -14.80 -5.36 -0.69
CA TYR A 141 -14.14 -6.64 -0.45
C TYR A 141 -13.95 -6.96 1.05
N VAL A 142 -13.51 -5.97 1.84
CA VAL A 142 -12.95 -6.23 3.18
C VAL A 142 -13.82 -5.71 4.33
N GLY A 143 -14.88 -4.98 4.07
CA GLY A 143 -15.73 -4.35 5.09
C GLY A 143 -16.45 -5.32 6.03
N LYS A 144 -16.44 -6.61 5.74
CA LYS A 144 -16.94 -7.66 6.66
C LYS A 144 -15.90 -8.09 7.71
N ILE A 145 -14.63 -7.69 7.55
CA ILE A 145 -13.56 -8.05 8.49
C ILE A 145 -13.67 -7.18 9.76
N ALA A 146 -13.73 -5.86 9.57
CA ALA A 146 -13.82 -4.89 10.66
C ALA A 146 -14.34 -3.54 10.15
N PRO A 147 -14.75 -2.62 11.05
CA PRO A 147 -15.08 -1.23 10.68
C PRO A 147 -13.94 -0.52 9.97
N ILE A 148 -14.28 0.33 8.99
CA ILE A 148 -13.31 1.14 8.24
C ILE A 148 -13.20 2.52 8.87
N ILE A 149 -11.96 2.96 9.10
CA ILE A 149 -11.62 4.32 9.54
C ILE A 149 -10.81 4.98 8.43
N ARG A 150 -11.27 6.12 7.93
CA ARG A 150 -10.56 6.90 6.90
C ARG A 150 -9.88 8.09 7.53
N LEU A 151 -8.56 8.16 7.39
CA LEU A 151 -7.69 9.25 7.85
C LEU A 151 -6.83 9.71 6.67
N PRO A 152 -7.42 10.34 5.63
CA PRO A 152 -6.69 10.74 4.44
C PRO A 152 -5.62 11.80 4.75
N GLY A 153 -4.54 11.78 3.98
CA GLY A 153 -3.40 12.67 4.17
C GLY A 153 -2.29 12.06 5.00
N GLU A 154 -1.25 12.84 5.20
CA GLU A 154 -0.03 12.44 5.90
C GLU A 154 0.35 13.53 6.91
N GLU A 155 0.47 13.15 8.18
CA GLU A 155 1.02 14.02 9.23
C GLU A 155 2.45 13.59 9.60
N GLU A 156 3.25 13.18 8.61
CA GLU A 156 4.57 12.60 8.82
C GLU A 156 5.48 13.49 9.64
N MET A 157 5.60 14.77 9.27
CA MET A 157 6.46 15.73 9.98
C MET A 157 6.04 15.92 11.43
N ARG A 158 4.73 16.01 11.68
CA ARG A 158 4.18 16.10 13.02
C ARG A 158 4.45 14.85 13.83
N SER A 159 4.22 13.68 13.25
CA SER A 159 4.44 12.38 13.88
C SER A 159 5.91 12.17 14.26
N LEU A 160 6.84 12.55 13.37
CA LEU A 160 8.28 12.53 13.64
C LEU A 160 8.65 13.48 14.78
N ALA A 161 8.15 14.72 14.76
CA ALA A 161 8.40 15.70 15.81
C ALA A 161 7.85 15.24 17.16
N GLU A 162 6.63 14.74 17.20
CA GLU A 162 6.02 14.20 18.43
C GLU A 162 6.77 12.97 18.96
N GLY A 163 7.26 12.09 18.07
CA GLY A 163 8.10 10.94 18.44
C GLY A 163 9.38 11.39 19.12
N ALA A 164 10.12 12.33 18.52
CA ALA A 164 11.33 12.89 19.08
C ALA A 164 11.08 13.60 20.43
N LEU A 165 9.98 14.35 20.53
CA LEU A 165 9.61 15.05 21.78
C LEU A 165 9.30 14.08 22.92
N ARG A 166 8.67 12.92 22.66
CA ARG A 166 8.43 11.91 23.70
C ARG A 166 9.73 11.39 24.30
N VAL A 167 10.74 11.14 23.46
CA VAL A 167 12.07 10.71 23.93
C VAL A 167 12.75 11.83 24.72
N LEU A 168 12.79 13.05 24.20
CA LEU A 168 13.42 14.19 24.86
C LEU A 168 12.77 14.54 26.21
N ARG A 169 11.48 14.26 26.39
CA ARG A 169 10.73 14.47 27.64
C ARG A 169 10.81 13.26 28.58
N GLY A 170 11.56 12.22 28.25
CA GLY A 170 11.67 11.00 29.05
C GLY A 170 10.39 10.17 29.13
N GLN A 171 9.44 10.40 28.20
CA GLN A 171 8.18 9.66 28.11
C GLN A 171 8.34 8.32 27.35
N GLN A 172 9.44 8.18 26.64
CA GLN A 172 9.79 6.98 25.87
C GLN A 172 11.31 6.84 25.82
N GLU A 173 11.82 5.62 25.92
CA GLU A 173 13.23 5.34 25.69
C GLU A 173 13.57 5.35 24.20
N ALA A 174 14.76 5.84 23.86
CA ALA A 174 15.26 5.77 22.50
C ALA A 174 15.56 4.31 22.13
N GLY A 175 15.10 3.87 20.95
CA GLY A 175 15.49 2.58 20.41
C GLY A 175 16.98 2.54 20.06
N GLN A 176 17.62 1.39 20.25
CA GLN A 176 18.96 1.11 19.72
C GLN A 176 18.82 0.32 18.42
N TYR A 177 19.54 0.76 17.38
CA TYR A 177 19.63 0.06 16.09
C TYR A 177 20.89 -0.83 16.05
#